data_c33c1701bc6b3fdd7b21542894cf962c
#
_entry.id   c33c1701bc6b3fdd7b21542894cf962c
#
_cell.length_a   1.000
_cell.length_b   1.000
_cell.length_c   1.000
_cell.angle_alpha   90.00
_cell.angle_beta   90.00
_cell.angle_gamma   90.00
#
_symmetry.space_group_name_H-M   'P 1'
#
loop_
_entity.id
_entity.type
_entity.pdbx_description
1 polymer ?
#
loop_
_entity_poly.entity_id
_entity_poly.type
_entity_poly.pdbx_seq_one_letter_code
_entity_poly.pdbx_strand_id
1 'polypeptide(L)' 'MTTNFSNYNTGYHNAGNYNAGDYNTGYHNAGDYNTGCYNTGQCN' A
#
# COMPACT_ATOMS: atom_id res chain seq x y z
N MET A 1 -0.44 16.03 3.66
CA MET A 1 0.62 15.28 4.30
C MET A 1 0.37 13.79 4.22
N THR A 2 1.37 13.07 3.88
CA THR A 2 1.24 11.63 3.77
C THR A 2 1.26 10.97 5.14
N THR A 3 0.59 9.84 5.26
CA THR A 3 0.58 9.08 6.50
C THR A 3 1.07 7.67 6.27
N ASN A 4 1.99 7.52 5.37
CA ASN A 4 2.61 6.24 5.12
C ASN A 4 3.52 5.86 6.29
N PHE A 5 3.54 4.59 6.61
CA PHE A 5 4.28 4.10 7.76
C PHE A 5 5.44 3.25 7.34
N SER A 6 6.12 3.45 6.44
CA SER A 6 7.32 2.73 6.16
C SER A 6 7.92 3.23 4.87
N ASN A 7 8.74 2.43 4.23
CA ASN A 7 9.58 2.91 3.17
C ASN A 7 9.00 2.71 1.79
N TYR A 8 9.22 3.70 0.95
CA TYR A 8 8.96 3.57 -0.47
C TYR A 8 7.50 3.36 -0.84
N ASN A 9 6.62 3.83 0.01
CA ASN A 9 5.20 3.81 -0.31
C ASN A 9 4.83 5.04 -1.12
N THR A 10 3.92 4.88 -2.03
CA THR A 10 3.43 5.97 -2.85
C THR A 10 1.92 6.03 -2.71
N GLY A 11 1.41 7.20 -2.42
CA GLY A 11 -0.02 7.36 -2.24
C GLY A 11 -0.33 7.72 -0.80
N TYR A 12 -1.39 7.13 -0.26
CA TYR A 12 -1.95 7.62 0.98
C TYR A 12 -2.27 6.47 1.93
N HIS A 13 -1.87 6.63 3.17
CA HIS A 13 -2.19 5.66 4.23
C HIS A 13 -1.72 4.24 3.95
N ASN A 14 -0.56 4.10 3.38
CA ASN A 14 0.02 2.77 3.15
C ASN A 14 0.89 2.38 4.33
N ALA A 15 0.90 1.11 4.65
CA ALA A 15 1.75 0.58 5.71
C ALA A 15 2.51 -0.61 5.17
N GLY A 16 3.81 -0.59 5.37
CA GLY A 16 4.68 -1.63 4.85
C GLY A 16 5.65 -1.04 3.86
N ASN A 17 5.99 -1.81 2.80
CA ASN A 17 7.01 -1.40 1.85
C ASN A 17 6.53 -1.50 0.43
N TYR A 18 6.90 -0.52 -0.36
CA TYR A 18 6.68 -0.55 -1.80
C TYR A 18 5.22 -0.67 -2.21
N ASN A 19 4.34 -0.07 -1.44
CA ASN A 19 2.92 -0.05 -1.78
C ASN A 19 2.61 1.19 -2.61
N ALA A 20 1.72 1.05 -3.55
CA ALA A 20 1.29 2.16 -4.40
C ALA A 20 -0.22 2.21 -4.43
N GLY A 21 -0.77 3.36 -4.11
CA GLY A 21 -2.20 3.54 -4.04
C GLY A 21 -2.61 3.97 -2.65
N ASP A 22 -3.79 3.57 -2.21
CA ASP A 22 -4.32 4.03 -0.93
C ASP A 22 -4.67 2.88 0.00
N TYR A 23 -4.31 3.03 1.26
CA TYR A 23 -4.72 2.10 2.31
C TYR A 23 -4.24 0.67 2.08
N ASN A 24 -3.06 0.51 1.55
CA ASN A 24 -2.48 -0.80 1.38
C ASN A 24 -1.64 -1.17 2.58
N THR A 25 -1.64 -2.45 2.93
CA THR A 25 -0.84 -2.95 4.03
C THR A 25 -0.06 -4.16 3.55
N GLY A 26 1.23 -4.13 3.73
CA GLY A 26 2.08 -5.25 3.36
C GLY A 26 3.17 -4.82 2.42
N TYR A 27 3.35 -5.57 1.34
CA TYR A 27 4.53 -5.44 0.51
C TYR A 27 4.18 -5.52 -0.97
N HIS A 28 4.60 -4.53 -1.71
CA HIS A 28 4.40 -4.47 -3.16
C HIS A 28 2.94 -4.57 -3.59
N ASN A 29 2.06 -3.92 -2.87
CA ASN A 29 0.66 -3.86 -3.27
C ASN A 29 0.42 -2.65 -4.16
N ALA A 30 -0.47 -2.80 -5.11
CA ALA A 30 -0.83 -1.72 -6.01
C ALA A 30 -2.35 -1.63 -6.13
N GLY A 31 -2.89 -0.48 -5.84
CA GLY A 31 -4.33 -0.26 -5.86
C GLY A 31 -4.80 0.23 -4.52
N ASP A 32 -6.01 -0.19 -4.12
CA ASP A 32 -6.62 0.31 -2.90
C ASP A 32 -7.01 -0.81 -1.97
N TYR A 33 -6.77 -0.61 -0.69
CA TYR A 33 -7.23 -1.51 0.36
C TYR A 33 -6.72 -2.95 0.20
N ASN A 34 -5.50 -3.08 -0.22
CA ASN A 34 -4.89 -4.40 -0.36
C ASN A 34 -4.10 -4.77 0.89
N THR A 35 -4.10 -6.04 1.23
CA THR A 35 -3.36 -6.54 2.39
C THR A 35 -2.61 -7.79 1.98
N GLY A 36 -1.35 -7.82 2.30
CA GLY A 36 -0.50 -8.95 1.98
C GLY A 36 0.60 -8.56 1.03
N CYS A 37 0.93 -9.47 0.10
CA CYS A 37 2.05 -9.26 -0.81
C CYS A 37 1.60 -9.34 -2.25
N TYR A 38 2.11 -8.45 -3.06
CA TYR A 38 1.93 -8.49 -4.51
C TYR A 38 0.49 -8.51 -4.97
N ASN A 39 -0.36 -7.80 -4.27
CA ASN A 39 -1.75 -7.68 -4.68
C ASN A 39 -1.93 -6.50 -5.62
N THR A 40 -2.83 -6.66 -6.56
CA THR A 40 -3.14 -5.62 -7.52
C THR A 40 -4.65 -5.49 -7.63
N GLY A 41 -5.13 -4.28 -7.58
CA GLY A 41 -6.56 -4.05 -7.69
C GLY A 41 -7.10 -3.48 -6.39
N GLN A 42 -8.28 -3.92 -5.98
CA GLN A 42 -8.92 -3.40 -4.79
C GLN A 42 -9.34 -4.50 -3.85
N CYS A 43 -9.18 -4.25 -2.58
CA CYS A 43 -9.68 -5.13 -1.53
C CYS A 43 -9.16 -6.57 -1.61
N ASN A 44 -7.91 -6.70 -1.88
CA ASN A 44 -7.28 -8.03 -1.95
C ASN A 44 -6.54 -8.38 -0.66
#